data_550f378a1f58cfce566da6b5e043c82e
#
_entry.id   550f378a1f58cfce566da6b5e043c82e
#
_cell.length_a   1.000
_cell.length_b   1.000
_cell.length_c   1.000
_cell.angle_alpha   90.00
_cell.angle_beta   90.00
_cell.angle_gamma   90.00
#
_symmetry.space_group_name_H-M   'P 1'
#
loop_
_entity.id
_entity.type
_entity.pdbx_description
1 polymer ?
#
loop_
_entity_poly.entity_id
_entity_poly.type
_entity_poly.pdbx_seq_one_letter_code
_entity_poly.pdbx_strand_id
1 'polypeptide(L)'
;MALVPLRLLLDHAAENGYGIPAFNVNNLEQVQAIMEAAYETDSPVILQASRGARNYAGEIFLRHLILAATETYPNIPVVMHQDHGNEPSTCYSAAINGFTSVMMDGSLEADAKTPASYEYNVAVTKKVVDFAHSVGVSVEGELGCLGSLETGKGEAEDGHGFEGELSTDMLLTDPEEAA
;
A
#
# COMPACT_ATOMS: atom_id res chain seq x y z
N MET A 1 -20.68 -3.30 6.26
CA MET A 1 -19.88 -2.42 5.38
C MET A 1 -18.72 -3.24 4.87
N ALA A 2 -18.55 -3.34 3.55
CA ALA A 2 -17.47 -4.12 2.95
C ALA A 2 -16.08 -3.49 3.14
N LEU A 3 -16.00 -2.15 3.27
CA LEU A 3 -14.73 -1.43 3.44
C LEU A 3 -14.25 -1.50 4.90
N VAL A 4 -13.03 -2.05 5.10
CA VAL A 4 -12.46 -2.33 6.42
C VAL A 4 -10.99 -1.86 6.52
N PRO A 5 -10.47 -1.58 7.73
CA PRO A 5 -9.05 -1.31 7.94
C PRO A 5 -8.19 -2.55 7.64
N LEU A 6 -6.99 -2.34 7.08
CA LEU A 6 -6.06 -3.43 6.75
C LEU A 6 -5.71 -4.29 7.98
N ARG A 7 -5.46 -3.66 9.11
CA ARG A 7 -5.10 -4.35 10.37
C ARG A 7 -6.11 -5.44 10.74
N LEU A 8 -7.41 -5.17 10.56
CA LEU A 8 -8.47 -6.13 10.87
C LEU A 8 -8.34 -7.42 10.04
N LEU A 9 -8.04 -7.30 8.75
CA LEU A 9 -7.86 -8.46 7.88
C LEU A 9 -6.56 -9.19 8.15
N LEU A 10 -5.47 -8.47 8.37
CA LEU A 10 -4.17 -9.08 8.63
C LEU A 10 -4.13 -9.83 9.97
N ASP A 11 -4.73 -9.27 11.03
CA ASP A 11 -4.82 -9.95 12.32
C ASP A 11 -5.62 -11.27 12.16
N HIS A 12 -6.76 -11.24 11.46
CA HIS A 12 -7.55 -12.45 11.19
C HIS A 12 -6.76 -13.46 10.34
N ALA A 13 -6.05 -13.02 9.31
CA ALA A 13 -5.23 -13.88 8.47
C ALA A 13 -4.11 -14.55 9.27
N ALA A 14 -3.44 -13.79 10.13
CA ALA A 14 -2.36 -14.29 10.99
C ALA A 14 -2.88 -15.34 11.99
N GLU A 15 -4.02 -15.06 12.64
CA GLU A 15 -4.65 -16.00 13.59
C GLU A 15 -5.10 -17.31 12.94
N ASN A 16 -5.50 -17.27 11.67
CA ASN A 16 -6.03 -18.44 10.94
C ASN A 16 -5.06 -19.03 9.92
N GLY A 17 -3.84 -18.50 9.77
CA GLY A 17 -2.76 -19.07 8.99
C GLY A 17 -2.99 -19.02 7.47
N TYR A 18 -3.53 -17.91 6.92
CA TYR A 18 -3.68 -17.71 5.48
C TYR A 18 -3.16 -16.34 5.03
N GLY A 19 -2.92 -16.19 3.72
CA GLY A 19 -2.54 -14.91 3.10
C GLY A 19 -3.74 -14.19 2.48
N ILE A 20 -3.68 -12.85 2.44
CA ILE A 20 -4.67 -12.01 1.75
C ILE A 20 -4.00 -11.40 0.53
N PRO A 21 -4.59 -11.52 -0.68
CA PRO A 21 -4.01 -10.92 -1.86
C PRO A 21 -4.21 -9.41 -1.88
N ALA A 22 -3.17 -8.69 -2.32
CA ALA A 22 -3.22 -7.27 -2.63
C ALA A 22 -3.03 -7.07 -4.14
N PHE A 23 -3.99 -6.43 -4.78
CA PHE A 23 -4.00 -6.26 -6.23
C PHE A 23 -3.97 -4.79 -6.61
N ASN A 24 -3.03 -4.42 -7.48
CA ASN A 24 -2.96 -3.09 -8.08
C ASN A 24 -4.18 -2.83 -8.97
N VAL A 25 -4.80 -1.67 -8.81
CA VAL A 25 -5.96 -1.25 -9.59
C VAL A 25 -5.78 0.15 -10.19
N ASN A 26 -6.02 0.25 -11.50
CA ASN A 26 -5.91 1.49 -12.26
C ASN A 26 -7.18 1.83 -13.03
N ASN A 27 -8.05 0.85 -13.27
CA ASN A 27 -9.21 0.99 -14.17
C ASN A 27 -10.37 0.09 -13.75
N LEU A 28 -11.49 0.26 -14.44
CA LEU A 28 -12.75 -0.45 -14.17
C LEU A 28 -12.61 -1.97 -14.32
N GLU A 29 -11.94 -2.41 -15.38
CA GLU A 29 -11.84 -3.82 -15.74
C GLU A 29 -11.07 -4.63 -14.70
N GLN A 30 -10.00 -4.04 -14.17
CA GLN A 30 -9.22 -4.66 -13.10
C GLN A 30 -10.04 -4.80 -11.81
N VAL A 31 -10.73 -3.72 -11.40
CA VAL A 31 -11.56 -3.76 -10.18
C VAL A 31 -12.67 -4.79 -10.32
N GLN A 32 -13.36 -4.85 -11.47
CA GLN A 32 -14.41 -5.82 -11.72
C GLN A 32 -13.88 -7.27 -11.64
N ALA A 33 -12.80 -7.57 -12.37
CA ALA A 33 -12.23 -8.91 -12.40
C ALA A 33 -11.77 -9.39 -11.00
N ILE A 34 -11.12 -8.51 -10.23
CA ILE A 34 -10.67 -8.82 -8.87
C ILE A 34 -11.88 -9.08 -7.94
N MET A 35 -12.91 -8.23 -8.01
CA MET A 35 -14.07 -8.38 -7.15
C MET A 35 -14.96 -9.57 -7.52
N GLU A 36 -15.06 -9.91 -8.80
CA GLU A 36 -15.72 -11.15 -9.25
C GLU A 36 -15.00 -12.38 -8.68
N ALA A 37 -13.66 -12.44 -8.80
CA ALA A 37 -12.86 -13.52 -8.24
C ALA A 37 -12.96 -13.61 -6.70
N ALA A 38 -12.92 -12.46 -6.01
CA ALA A 38 -13.09 -12.40 -4.56
C ALA A 38 -14.48 -12.91 -4.12
N TYR A 39 -15.52 -12.56 -4.89
CA TYR A 39 -16.89 -13.03 -4.63
C TYR A 39 -17.04 -14.53 -4.89
N GLU A 40 -16.51 -15.05 -5.99
CA GLU A 40 -16.57 -16.49 -6.34
C GLU A 40 -15.83 -17.36 -5.31
N THR A 41 -14.77 -16.83 -4.69
CA THR A 41 -13.97 -17.55 -3.70
C THR A 41 -14.35 -17.23 -2.25
N ASP A 42 -15.34 -16.36 -2.03
CA ASP A 42 -15.76 -15.86 -0.70
C ASP A 42 -14.55 -15.37 0.13
N SER A 43 -13.67 -14.59 -0.52
CA SER A 43 -12.38 -14.21 0.04
C SER A 43 -12.25 -12.68 0.22
N PRO A 44 -11.64 -12.22 1.32
CA PRO A 44 -11.30 -10.80 1.47
C PRO A 44 -10.21 -10.40 0.49
N VAL A 45 -10.15 -9.11 0.14
CA VAL A 45 -9.18 -8.59 -0.82
C VAL A 45 -8.69 -7.19 -0.46
N ILE A 46 -7.43 -6.92 -0.81
CA ILE A 46 -6.85 -5.58 -0.76
C ILE A 46 -6.82 -5.03 -2.19
N LEU A 47 -7.55 -3.93 -2.44
CA LEU A 47 -7.46 -3.14 -3.65
C LEU A 47 -6.47 -2.01 -3.40
N GLN A 48 -5.29 -2.12 -4.01
CA GLN A 48 -4.23 -1.14 -3.77
C GLN A 48 -4.04 -0.22 -4.98
N ALA A 49 -3.83 1.05 -4.70
CA ALA A 49 -3.61 2.09 -5.68
C ALA A 49 -2.36 2.88 -5.33
N SER A 50 -1.34 2.79 -6.16
CA SER A 50 -0.14 3.60 -6.05
C SER A 50 -0.45 5.08 -6.29
N ARG A 51 0.49 5.95 -5.94
CA ARG A 51 0.43 7.37 -6.33
C ARG A 51 0.27 7.52 -7.85
N GLY A 52 0.98 6.68 -8.64
CA GLY A 52 0.89 6.65 -10.10
C GLY A 52 -0.52 6.27 -10.58
N ALA A 53 -1.11 5.23 -10.01
CA ALA A 53 -2.46 4.80 -10.30
C ALA A 53 -3.51 5.89 -10.01
N ARG A 54 -3.39 6.55 -8.86
CA ARG A 54 -4.29 7.66 -8.47
C ARG A 54 -4.17 8.86 -9.41
N ASN A 55 -2.97 9.18 -9.87
CA ASN A 55 -2.74 10.25 -10.85
C ASN A 55 -3.27 9.87 -12.24
N TYR A 56 -3.05 8.63 -12.68
CA TYR A 56 -3.49 8.14 -13.98
C TYR A 56 -5.02 8.09 -14.10
N ALA A 57 -5.68 7.43 -13.16
CA ALA A 57 -7.13 7.27 -13.19
C ALA A 57 -7.89 8.53 -12.77
N GLY A 58 -7.24 9.42 -12.04
CA GLY A 58 -7.87 10.51 -11.30
C GLY A 58 -8.38 10.05 -9.93
N GLU A 59 -7.89 10.68 -8.88
CA GLU A 59 -8.11 10.26 -7.49
C GLU A 59 -9.60 10.06 -7.15
N ILE A 60 -10.44 11.00 -7.55
CA ILE A 60 -11.89 10.94 -7.27
C ILE A 60 -12.54 9.80 -8.05
N PHE A 61 -12.16 9.60 -9.33
CA PHE A 61 -12.69 8.51 -10.13
C PHE A 61 -12.31 7.16 -9.54
N LEU A 62 -11.04 6.94 -9.21
CA LEU A 62 -10.57 5.68 -8.65
C LEU A 62 -11.21 5.37 -7.30
N ARG A 63 -11.32 6.38 -6.43
CA ARG A 63 -12.05 6.27 -5.16
C ARG A 63 -13.49 5.79 -5.38
N HIS A 64 -14.25 6.46 -6.26
CA HIS A 64 -15.65 6.08 -6.51
C HIS A 64 -15.79 4.74 -7.22
N LEU A 65 -14.84 4.34 -8.05
CA LEU A 65 -14.78 3.02 -8.64
C LEU A 65 -14.67 1.93 -7.57
N ILE A 66 -13.74 2.08 -6.62
CA ILE A 66 -13.58 1.14 -5.51
C ILE A 66 -14.82 1.15 -4.60
N LEU A 67 -15.39 2.32 -4.29
CA LEU A 67 -16.62 2.41 -3.51
C LEU A 67 -17.80 1.72 -4.19
N ALA A 68 -17.97 1.91 -5.50
CA ALA A 68 -19.00 1.21 -6.28
C ALA A 68 -18.82 -0.32 -6.21
N ALA A 69 -17.58 -0.80 -6.24
CA ALA A 69 -17.28 -2.23 -6.07
C ALA A 69 -17.70 -2.73 -4.69
N THR A 70 -17.40 -1.99 -3.61
CA THR A 70 -17.82 -2.37 -2.24
C THR A 70 -19.33 -2.36 -2.05
N GLU A 71 -20.06 -1.49 -2.77
CA GLU A 71 -21.54 -1.48 -2.76
C GLU A 71 -22.12 -2.66 -3.56
N THR A 72 -21.46 -3.04 -4.65
CA THR A 72 -21.88 -4.18 -5.50
C THR A 72 -21.67 -5.52 -4.79
N TYR A 73 -20.59 -5.63 -4.02
CA TYR A 73 -20.20 -6.86 -3.28
C TYR A 73 -20.17 -6.63 -1.75
N PRO A 74 -21.33 -6.34 -1.12
CA PRO A 74 -21.37 -5.86 0.27
C PRO A 74 -20.89 -6.89 1.31
N ASN A 75 -20.81 -8.16 0.94
CA ASN A 75 -20.40 -9.27 1.83
C ASN A 75 -18.90 -9.56 1.75
N ILE A 76 -18.18 -9.01 0.77
CA ILE A 76 -16.74 -9.21 0.64
C ILE A 76 -16.00 -8.10 1.39
N PRO A 77 -15.18 -8.44 2.41
CA PRO A 77 -14.34 -7.44 3.08
C PRO A 77 -13.28 -6.91 2.12
N VAL A 78 -13.24 -5.60 1.96
CA VAL A 78 -12.30 -4.90 1.05
C VAL A 78 -11.48 -3.91 1.85
N VAL A 79 -10.17 -3.89 1.63
CA VAL A 79 -9.30 -2.78 2.04
C VAL A 79 -9.03 -1.90 0.83
N MET A 80 -9.21 -0.61 0.98
CA MET A 80 -8.76 0.39 0.02
C MET A 80 -7.41 0.92 0.50
N HIS A 81 -6.33 0.51 -0.17
CA HIS A 81 -4.96 0.74 0.25
C HIS A 81 -4.23 1.71 -0.69
N GLN A 82 -3.59 2.73 -0.10
CA GLN A 82 -2.62 3.58 -0.80
C GLN A 82 -1.25 2.93 -0.75
N ASP A 83 -0.73 2.58 -1.89
CA ASP A 83 0.54 1.90 -2.08
C ASP A 83 1.66 2.88 -2.45
N HIS A 84 2.85 2.73 -1.87
CA HIS A 84 4.04 3.58 -2.06
C HIS A 84 3.79 5.10 -1.95
N GLY A 85 3.46 5.57 -0.75
CA GLY A 85 3.45 7.00 -0.44
C GLY A 85 4.87 7.53 -0.25
N ASN A 86 5.33 8.42 -1.11
CA ASN A 86 6.69 8.98 -1.09
C ASN A 86 6.92 10.06 -0.01
N GLU A 87 5.84 10.58 0.56
CA GLU A 87 5.88 11.58 1.61
C GLU A 87 4.59 11.57 2.44
N PRO A 88 4.60 12.08 3.69
CA PRO A 88 3.42 12.07 4.54
C PRO A 88 2.18 12.71 3.91
N SER A 89 2.33 13.74 3.08
CA SER A 89 1.20 14.41 2.42
C SER A 89 0.43 13.48 1.46
N THR A 90 1.12 12.55 0.79
CA THR A 90 0.51 11.53 -0.07
C THR A 90 -0.40 10.61 0.74
N CYS A 91 0.09 10.14 1.90
CA CYS A 91 -0.67 9.29 2.81
C CYS A 91 -1.87 10.05 3.43
N TYR A 92 -1.67 11.32 3.81
CA TYR A 92 -2.76 12.15 4.35
C TYR A 92 -3.86 12.37 3.32
N SER A 93 -3.48 12.69 2.07
CA SER A 93 -4.44 12.83 0.96
C SER A 93 -5.27 11.56 0.79
N ALA A 94 -4.63 10.39 0.79
CA ALA A 94 -5.32 9.11 0.67
C ALA A 94 -6.31 8.88 1.82
N ALA A 95 -5.87 9.07 3.06
CA ALA A 95 -6.73 8.88 4.24
C ALA A 95 -7.95 9.84 4.23
N ILE A 96 -7.76 11.11 3.86
CA ILE A 96 -8.84 12.10 3.70
C ILE A 96 -9.82 11.67 2.59
N ASN A 97 -9.33 11.02 1.54
CA ASN A 97 -10.15 10.49 0.45
C ASN A 97 -10.78 9.12 0.75
N GLY A 98 -10.67 8.63 1.99
CA GLY A 98 -11.38 7.43 2.47
C GLY A 98 -10.63 6.13 2.26
N PHE A 99 -9.35 6.17 1.97
CA PHE A 99 -8.50 4.98 2.02
C PHE A 99 -8.43 4.47 3.46
N THR A 100 -8.57 3.17 3.64
CA THR A 100 -8.60 2.52 4.97
C THR A 100 -7.23 2.01 5.41
N SER A 101 -6.25 2.11 4.50
CA SER A 101 -4.85 1.80 4.75
C SER A 101 -3.96 2.65 3.85
N VAL A 102 -2.78 2.99 4.34
CA VAL A 102 -1.76 3.73 3.59
C VAL A 102 -0.39 3.12 3.86
N MET A 103 0.46 3.08 2.85
CA MET A 103 1.87 2.74 2.99
C MET A 103 2.72 4.01 2.92
N MET A 104 3.52 4.24 3.95
CA MET A 104 4.58 5.25 3.92
C MET A 104 5.88 4.55 3.55
N ASP A 105 6.31 4.72 2.31
CA ASP A 105 7.60 4.21 1.87
C ASP A 105 8.70 5.19 2.26
N GLY A 106 9.27 4.97 3.43
CA GLY A 106 10.39 5.73 3.96
C GLY A 106 11.76 5.15 3.59
N SER A 107 11.82 4.09 2.79
CA SER A 107 13.06 3.52 2.25
C SER A 107 13.76 4.48 1.28
N LEU A 108 12.97 5.39 0.71
CA LEU A 108 13.42 6.45 -0.18
C LEU A 108 13.12 7.84 0.40
N GLU A 109 13.91 8.83 0.02
CA GLU A 109 13.64 10.24 0.28
C GLU A 109 12.35 10.71 -0.43
N ALA A 110 11.85 11.90 -0.11
CA ALA A 110 10.61 12.44 -0.69
C ALA A 110 10.62 12.57 -2.23
N ASP A 111 11.79 12.52 -2.87
CA ASP A 111 11.93 12.49 -4.33
C ASP A 111 11.52 11.13 -4.94
N ALA A 112 11.25 10.13 -4.11
CA ALA A 112 10.90 8.76 -4.46
C ALA A 112 12.00 8.03 -5.27
N LYS A 113 13.26 8.44 -5.11
CA LYS A 113 14.40 7.91 -5.89
C LYS A 113 15.66 7.71 -5.07
N THR A 114 15.95 8.61 -4.13
CA THR A 114 17.18 8.56 -3.34
C THR A 114 16.99 7.64 -2.14
N PRO A 115 17.81 6.58 -1.96
CA PRO A 115 17.75 5.75 -0.76
C PRO A 115 17.90 6.59 0.51
N ALA A 116 17.01 6.39 1.47
CA ALA A 116 16.95 7.14 2.71
C ALA A 116 17.65 6.42 3.85
N SER A 117 17.92 7.14 4.95
CA SER A 117 18.40 6.51 6.18
C SER A 117 17.26 5.88 6.98
N TYR A 118 17.59 4.93 7.84
CA TYR A 118 16.64 4.33 8.78
C TYR A 118 15.95 5.38 9.66
N GLU A 119 16.70 6.36 10.18
CA GLU A 119 16.17 7.42 11.02
C GLU A 119 15.16 8.31 10.26
N TYR A 120 15.41 8.58 8.98
CA TYR A 120 14.46 9.28 8.13
C TYR A 120 13.17 8.46 7.97
N ASN A 121 13.30 7.15 7.64
CA ASN A 121 12.19 6.23 7.49
C ASN A 121 11.32 6.20 8.76
N VAL A 122 11.92 5.98 9.91
CA VAL A 122 11.20 6.01 11.20
C VAL A 122 10.50 7.35 11.43
N ALA A 123 11.17 8.46 11.14
CA ALA A 123 10.60 9.79 11.38
C ALA A 123 9.39 10.11 10.49
N VAL A 124 9.43 9.75 9.20
CA VAL A 124 8.31 10.02 8.27
C VAL A 124 7.17 9.03 8.49
N THR A 125 7.47 7.75 8.72
CA THR A 125 6.46 6.73 9.02
C THR A 125 5.73 7.06 10.31
N LYS A 126 6.44 7.47 11.37
CA LYS A 126 5.80 7.91 12.61
C LYS A 126 4.84 9.07 12.41
N LYS A 127 5.18 10.07 11.60
CA LYS A 127 4.26 11.19 11.30
C LYS A 127 2.96 10.71 10.66
N VAL A 128 3.07 9.73 9.74
CA VAL A 128 1.90 9.12 9.10
C VAL A 128 1.07 8.33 10.12
N VAL A 129 1.73 7.54 10.97
CA VAL A 129 1.08 6.77 12.05
C VAL A 129 0.30 7.68 12.99
N ASP A 130 0.91 8.76 13.47
CA ASP A 130 0.28 9.69 14.42
C ASP A 130 -1.02 10.29 13.84
N PHE A 131 -1.06 10.58 12.55
CA PHE A 131 -2.27 11.06 11.86
C PHE A 131 -3.25 9.93 11.55
N ALA A 132 -2.81 8.90 10.84
CA ALA A 132 -3.67 7.85 10.28
C ALA A 132 -4.40 7.06 11.37
N HIS A 133 -3.71 6.70 12.44
CA HIS A 133 -4.33 5.99 13.58
C HIS A 133 -5.38 6.85 14.29
N SER A 134 -5.23 8.17 14.31
CA SER A 134 -6.23 9.07 14.91
C SER A 134 -7.58 9.03 14.18
N VAL A 135 -7.60 8.59 12.92
CA VAL A 135 -8.81 8.46 12.08
C VAL A 135 -9.14 7.02 11.70
N GLY A 136 -8.48 6.03 12.34
CA GLY A 136 -8.77 4.61 12.16
C GLY A 136 -8.20 4.00 10.86
N VAL A 137 -7.22 4.66 10.23
CA VAL A 137 -6.53 4.18 9.03
C VAL A 137 -5.27 3.41 9.44
N SER A 138 -5.06 2.22 8.86
CA SER A 138 -3.87 1.41 9.08
C SER A 138 -2.66 1.99 8.33
N VAL A 139 -1.46 1.77 8.86
CA VAL A 139 -0.21 2.21 8.23
C VAL A 139 0.70 1.01 8.01
N GLU A 140 1.23 0.91 6.80
CA GLU A 140 2.31 0.04 6.39
C GLU A 140 3.59 0.87 6.24
N GLY A 141 4.73 0.29 6.59
CA GLY A 141 6.05 0.86 6.36
C GLY A 141 6.89 -0.08 5.51
N GLU A 142 7.98 0.41 4.96
CA GLU A 142 8.92 -0.38 4.16
C GLU A 142 10.35 -0.25 4.69
N LEU A 143 11.03 -1.40 4.81
CA LEU A 143 12.46 -1.50 5.10
C LEU A 143 13.15 -2.21 3.95
N GLY A 144 14.27 -1.66 3.51
CA GLY A 144 14.94 -2.06 2.27
C GLY A 144 14.33 -1.37 1.05
N CYS A 145 15.11 -1.24 -0.01
CA CYS A 145 14.66 -0.64 -1.26
C CYS A 145 14.18 -1.71 -2.24
N LEU A 146 13.15 -1.37 -3.03
CA LEU A 146 12.68 -2.25 -4.11
C LEU A 146 13.81 -2.56 -5.10
N GLY A 147 14.04 -3.85 -5.39
CA GLY A 147 15.05 -4.27 -6.34
C GLY A 147 15.23 -5.77 -6.45
N SER A 148 16.15 -6.17 -7.31
CA SER A 148 16.44 -7.57 -7.61
C SER A 148 17.66 -8.07 -6.87
N LEU A 149 17.51 -9.12 -6.07
CA LEU A 149 18.62 -9.82 -5.42
C LEU A 149 19.56 -10.55 -6.41
N GLU A 150 19.05 -10.90 -7.61
CA GLU A 150 19.86 -11.58 -8.61
C GLU A 150 20.81 -10.62 -9.31
N THR A 151 20.36 -9.40 -9.60
CA THR A 151 21.15 -8.41 -10.35
C THR A 151 21.83 -7.39 -9.45
N GLY A 152 21.43 -7.27 -8.19
CA GLY A 152 21.89 -6.22 -7.27
C GLY A 152 21.46 -4.81 -7.71
N LYS A 153 20.39 -4.70 -8.48
CA LYS A 153 19.90 -3.41 -8.98
C LYS A 153 18.56 -3.05 -8.37
N GLY A 154 18.41 -1.79 -8.04
CA GLY A 154 17.12 -1.23 -7.69
C GLY A 154 16.17 -1.24 -8.87
N GLU A 155 14.89 -1.29 -8.58
CA GLU A 155 13.79 -1.28 -9.55
C GLU A 155 12.86 -0.12 -9.24
N ALA A 156 12.23 0.42 -10.28
CA ALA A 156 11.25 1.48 -10.14
C ALA A 156 9.87 0.99 -10.62
N GLU A 157 8.85 1.25 -9.80
CA GLU A 157 7.46 0.99 -10.11
C GLU A 157 6.66 2.29 -9.99
N ASP A 158 5.88 2.62 -11.02
CA ASP A 158 5.06 3.85 -11.08
C ASP A 158 5.83 5.16 -10.81
N GLY A 159 7.12 5.19 -11.16
CA GLY A 159 8.00 6.35 -10.93
C GLY A 159 8.49 6.47 -9.48
N HIS A 160 8.39 5.41 -8.69
CA HIS A 160 8.88 5.25 -7.34
C HIS A 160 9.93 4.13 -7.33
N GLY A 161 11.13 4.40 -6.89
CA GLY A 161 12.22 3.44 -6.84
C GLY A 161 13.57 4.02 -7.26
N PHE A 162 14.62 3.41 -6.80
CA PHE A 162 16.00 3.76 -7.13
C PHE A 162 16.49 2.94 -8.33
N GLU A 163 16.88 3.59 -9.40
CA GLU A 163 17.47 2.94 -10.57
C GLU A 163 19.00 2.98 -10.48
N GLY A 164 19.61 2.00 -9.81
CA GLY A 164 21.05 1.93 -9.63
C GLY A 164 21.49 0.63 -8.96
N GLU A 165 22.78 0.52 -8.63
CA GLU A 165 23.32 -0.62 -7.87
C GLU A 165 23.00 -0.44 -6.39
N LEU A 166 22.41 -1.46 -5.77
CA LEU A 166 22.12 -1.56 -4.34
C LEU A 166 22.92 -2.70 -3.72
N SER A 167 23.45 -2.49 -2.53
CA SER A 167 24.00 -3.59 -1.75
C SER A 167 22.90 -4.52 -1.27
N THR A 168 23.26 -5.76 -0.94
CA THR A 168 22.29 -6.73 -0.39
C THR A 168 21.59 -6.19 0.86
N ASP A 169 22.33 -5.48 1.71
CA ASP A 169 21.78 -4.90 2.95
C ASP A 169 20.75 -3.78 2.68
N MET A 170 20.82 -3.12 1.52
CA MET A 170 19.83 -2.12 1.11
C MET A 170 18.58 -2.74 0.45
N LEU A 171 18.68 -3.99 -0.02
CA LEU A 171 17.57 -4.72 -0.66
C LEU A 171 16.77 -5.57 0.33
N LEU A 172 17.38 -5.97 1.44
CA LEU A 172 16.75 -6.85 2.44
C LEU A 172 16.26 -6.05 3.64
N THR A 173 15.14 -6.48 4.18
CA THR A 173 14.68 -6.00 5.48
C THR A 173 15.61 -6.52 6.58
N ASP A 174 16.21 -5.63 7.35
CA ASP A 174 16.96 -5.99 8.55
C ASP A 174 15.98 -6.38 9.67
N PRO A 175 16.06 -7.62 10.20
CA PRO A 175 15.16 -8.08 11.25
C PRO A 175 15.30 -7.32 12.57
N GLU A 176 16.47 -6.76 12.88
CA GLU A 176 16.70 -5.99 14.11
C GLU A 176 16.09 -4.58 13.98
N GLU A 177 16.15 -3.98 12.78
CA GLU A 177 15.48 -2.71 12.50
C GLU A 177 13.95 -2.85 12.42
N ALA A 178 13.47 -4.04 12.01
CA ALA A 178 12.03 -4.31 11.91
C ALA A 178 11.36 -4.60 13.26
N ALA A 179 12.13 -4.96 14.29
CA ALA A 179 11.63 -5.34 15.61
C ALA A 179 11.41 -4.12 16.51
#